data_06f7bcd0a7866f7ee0222ca506df08b9
#
_entry.id   06f7bcd0a7866f7ee0222ca506df08b9
#
_cell.length_a   1.000
_cell.length_b   1.000
_cell.length_c   1.000
_cell.angle_alpha   90.00
_cell.angle_beta   90.00
_cell.angle_gamma   90.00
#
_symmetry.space_group_name_H-M   'P 1'
#
loop_
_entity.id
_entity.type
_entity.pdbx_description
1 polymer ?
#
loop_
_entity_poly.entity_id
_entity_poly.type
_entity_poly.pdbx_seq_one_letter_code
_entity_poly.pdbx_strand_id
1 'polypeptide(L)'
;KSLRETSGAGMLDCKKALVETNGNMEEAIDWLRKKGLASAAKKASRIAAEGLVSVYVEGNAGAVVEVNSETDFVAKNDIFQDYVENAAKAALAVKGDVEGLKAFTCPVTGKDMGTILTDMIAKIGENMNLRRAAYLSAANGVVCSYIHNAVRPNLGKIGVLVAVEGNADKAKMQELGKHIAMHIAATNPIAMTIAEVPAEAVEREKNIFSEQALASGKPANIVEKMVEGRIRKYYEEVVLEEQAYIMDPDKKVKDIVAEFAKENNTDVKLGGFICFKLGEGLQKKEEDFAAEVAAQLGKSA
;
A
#
# COMPACT_ATOMS: atom_id res chain seq x y z
N LYS A 1 -0.25 -27.38 27.13
CA LYS A 1 -0.75 -26.01 27.30
C LYS A 1 0.39 -25.02 27.08
N SER A 2 1.49 -25.12 27.82
CA SER A 2 2.66 -24.23 27.75
C SER A 2 3.21 -24.06 26.32
N LEU A 3 3.46 -25.15 25.58
CA LEU A 3 3.96 -25.06 24.19
C LEU A 3 3.03 -24.27 23.27
N ARG A 4 1.71 -24.36 23.48
CA ARG A 4 0.73 -23.59 22.71
C ARG A 4 0.76 -22.08 23.05
N GLU A 5 0.94 -21.79 24.34
CA GLU A 5 1.06 -20.38 24.79
C GLU A 5 2.33 -19.74 24.26
N THR A 6 3.44 -20.49 24.21
CA THR A 6 4.73 -19.98 23.73
C THR A 6 4.79 -19.90 22.19
N SER A 7 4.30 -20.92 21.48
CA SER A 7 4.43 -21.00 20.01
C SER A 7 3.27 -20.40 19.24
N GLY A 8 2.09 -20.24 19.86
CA GLY A 8 0.84 -19.84 19.18
C GLY A 8 0.26 -20.92 18.24
N ALA A 9 0.89 -22.08 18.13
CA ALA A 9 0.49 -23.15 17.22
C ALA A 9 -0.81 -23.86 17.65
N GLY A 10 -1.46 -24.54 16.71
CA GLY A 10 -2.66 -25.31 16.96
C GLY A 10 -2.42 -26.47 17.94
N MET A 11 -3.45 -26.87 18.69
CA MET A 11 -3.35 -27.92 19.72
C MET A 11 -2.85 -29.26 19.17
N LEU A 12 -3.32 -29.66 17.98
CA LEU A 12 -2.90 -30.91 17.34
C LEU A 12 -1.41 -30.88 16.92
N ASP A 13 -0.95 -29.73 16.44
CA ASP A 13 0.45 -29.54 16.05
C ASP A 13 1.37 -29.52 17.27
N CYS A 14 0.97 -28.87 18.36
CA CYS A 14 1.71 -28.92 19.61
C CYS A 14 1.79 -30.33 20.18
N LYS A 15 0.69 -31.10 20.14
CA LYS A 15 0.68 -32.52 20.56
C LYS A 15 1.65 -33.34 19.71
N LYS A 16 1.58 -33.18 18.38
CA LYS A 16 2.47 -33.90 17.45
C LYS A 16 3.94 -33.54 17.67
N ALA A 17 4.25 -32.26 17.81
CA ALA A 17 5.61 -31.80 18.09
C ALA A 17 6.17 -32.43 19.36
N LEU A 18 5.41 -32.44 20.46
CA LEU A 18 5.85 -33.05 21.73
C LEU A 18 6.04 -34.57 21.63
N VAL A 19 5.23 -35.26 20.84
CA VAL A 19 5.42 -36.70 20.59
C VAL A 19 6.70 -36.95 19.81
N GLU A 20 6.94 -36.22 18.72
CA GLU A 20 8.12 -36.35 17.85
C GLU A 20 9.42 -35.96 18.56
N THR A 21 9.37 -35.15 19.62
CA THR A 21 10.51 -34.67 20.38
C THR A 21 10.58 -35.27 21.80
N ASN A 22 9.86 -36.33 22.04
CA ASN A 22 9.81 -37.02 23.35
C ASN A 22 9.53 -36.08 24.54
N GLY A 23 8.72 -35.05 24.33
CA GLY A 23 8.36 -34.07 25.35
C GLY A 23 9.35 -32.92 25.55
N ASN A 24 10.45 -32.88 24.81
CA ASN A 24 11.39 -31.77 24.86
C ASN A 24 10.76 -30.49 24.29
N MET A 25 10.67 -29.47 25.14
CA MET A 25 9.98 -28.21 24.78
C MET A 25 10.74 -27.40 23.73
N GLU A 26 12.07 -27.29 23.82
CA GLU A 26 12.88 -26.52 22.90
C GLU A 26 12.87 -27.18 21.51
N GLU A 27 13.11 -28.48 21.44
CA GLU A 27 13.00 -29.22 20.19
C GLU A 27 11.61 -29.19 19.58
N ALA A 28 10.56 -29.19 20.38
CA ALA A 28 9.17 -29.06 19.93
C ALA A 28 8.90 -27.68 19.32
N ILE A 29 9.46 -26.60 19.86
CA ILE A 29 9.38 -25.26 19.31
C ILE A 29 10.11 -25.22 17.95
N ASP A 30 11.30 -25.78 17.85
CA ASP A 30 12.05 -25.86 16.59
C ASP A 30 11.33 -26.71 15.54
N TRP A 31 10.73 -27.82 15.95
CA TRP A 31 9.92 -28.67 15.07
C TRP A 31 8.71 -27.89 14.51
N LEU A 32 7.99 -27.15 15.37
CA LEU A 32 6.87 -26.30 14.95
C LEU A 32 7.32 -25.19 14.01
N ARG A 33 8.47 -24.56 14.26
CA ARG A 33 9.05 -23.54 13.39
C ARG A 33 9.39 -24.10 12.01
N LYS A 34 10.06 -25.24 11.92
CA LYS A 34 10.38 -25.93 10.65
C LYS A 34 9.10 -26.29 9.88
N LYS A 35 8.08 -26.78 10.58
CA LYS A 35 6.78 -27.09 9.99
C LYS A 35 6.06 -25.84 9.46
N GLY A 36 6.11 -24.73 10.19
CA GLY A 36 5.56 -23.43 9.78
C GLY A 36 6.22 -22.91 8.51
N LEU A 37 7.54 -22.93 8.42
CA LEU A 37 8.32 -22.57 7.24
C LEU A 37 7.94 -23.42 6.02
N ALA A 38 7.85 -24.74 6.19
CA ALA A 38 7.43 -25.64 5.10
C ALA A 38 6.00 -25.40 4.65
N SER A 39 5.09 -25.07 5.57
CA SER A 39 3.71 -24.70 5.26
C SER A 39 3.62 -23.40 4.48
N ALA A 40 4.37 -22.38 4.89
CA ALA A 40 4.44 -21.09 4.21
C ALA A 40 5.02 -21.23 2.79
N ALA A 41 6.13 -21.99 2.65
CA ALA A 41 6.74 -22.25 1.34
C ALA A 41 5.78 -22.93 0.35
N LYS A 42 4.98 -23.90 0.81
CA LYS A 42 3.96 -24.56 -0.02
C LYS A 42 2.85 -23.62 -0.52
N LYS A 43 2.60 -22.53 0.19
CA LYS A 43 1.55 -21.57 -0.14
C LYS A 43 2.06 -20.35 -0.91
N ALA A 44 3.38 -20.12 -0.93
CA ALA A 44 4.00 -18.92 -1.49
C ALA A 44 3.64 -18.65 -2.96
N SER A 45 3.30 -19.69 -3.73
CA SER A 45 2.87 -19.56 -5.14
C SER A 45 1.40 -19.20 -5.33
N ARG A 46 0.60 -19.18 -4.25
CA ARG A 46 -0.82 -18.82 -4.36
C ARG A 46 -0.97 -17.31 -4.50
N ILE A 47 -1.90 -16.89 -5.33
CA ILE A 47 -2.20 -15.47 -5.54
C ILE A 47 -2.75 -14.88 -4.24
N ALA A 48 -2.11 -13.82 -3.77
CA ALA A 48 -2.52 -13.05 -2.60
C ALA A 48 -2.64 -11.58 -3.02
N ALA A 49 -3.82 -11.16 -3.44
CA ALA A 49 -4.11 -9.81 -3.94
C ALA A 49 -5.09 -9.03 -3.03
N GLU A 50 -5.69 -9.72 -2.05
CA GLU A 50 -6.45 -9.11 -0.96
C GLU A 50 -5.50 -8.73 0.20
N GLY A 51 -6.02 -8.24 1.32
CA GLY A 51 -5.22 -7.82 2.47
C GLY A 51 -5.50 -6.38 2.90
N LEU A 52 -4.49 -5.69 3.41
CA LEU A 52 -4.61 -4.33 3.94
C LEU A 52 -3.35 -3.48 3.67
N VAL A 53 -3.60 -2.17 3.63
CA VAL A 53 -2.57 -1.11 3.65
C VAL A 53 -2.65 -0.41 4.99
N SER A 54 -1.51 -0.14 5.62
CA SER A 54 -1.43 0.65 6.85
C SER A 54 -0.46 1.81 6.69
N VAL A 55 -0.76 2.91 7.38
CA VAL A 55 0.11 4.08 7.50
C VAL A 55 0.45 4.33 8.96
N TYR A 56 1.66 4.83 9.20
CA TYR A 56 2.05 5.32 10.51
C TYR A 56 2.86 6.60 10.34
N VAL A 57 2.50 7.64 11.09
CA VAL A 57 3.15 8.95 11.03
C VAL A 57 3.61 9.35 12.43
N GLU A 58 4.83 9.82 12.53
CA GLU A 58 5.43 10.38 13.75
C GLU A 58 6.25 11.61 13.41
N GLY A 59 5.83 12.74 13.95
CA GLY A 59 6.51 14.03 13.72
C GLY A 59 6.48 14.46 12.23
N ASN A 60 7.65 14.54 11.63
CA ASN A 60 7.85 14.93 10.24
C ASN A 60 8.15 13.75 9.32
N ALA A 61 7.85 12.53 9.74
CA ALA A 61 8.08 11.32 8.96
C ALA A 61 6.88 10.38 9.00
N GLY A 62 6.72 9.57 7.97
CA GLY A 62 5.67 8.57 7.87
C GLY A 62 6.13 7.34 7.08
N ALA A 63 5.48 6.22 7.34
CA ALA A 63 5.65 5.00 6.59
C ALA A 63 4.29 4.44 6.15
N VAL A 64 4.28 3.75 5.03
CA VAL A 64 3.15 3.02 4.50
C VAL A 64 3.59 1.60 4.14
N VAL A 65 2.75 0.61 4.46
CA VAL A 65 3.00 -0.80 4.14
C VAL A 65 1.79 -1.42 3.48
N GLU A 66 2.03 -2.41 2.62
CA GLU A 66 1.01 -3.28 2.07
C GLU A 66 1.32 -4.71 2.45
N VAL A 67 0.35 -5.36 3.10
CA VAL A 67 0.39 -6.79 3.44
C VAL A 67 -0.77 -7.48 2.75
N ASN A 68 -0.45 -8.43 1.89
CA ASN A 68 -1.44 -9.17 1.12
C ASN A 68 -1.83 -10.49 1.77
N SER A 69 -3.04 -10.95 1.47
CA SER A 69 -3.61 -12.25 1.80
C SER A 69 -4.38 -12.83 0.61
N GLU A 70 -4.74 -14.11 0.66
CA GLU A 70 -5.52 -14.73 -0.42
C GLU A 70 -6.96 -14.21 -0.44
N THR A 71 -7.58 -14.02 0.73
CA THR A 71 -8.98 -13.61 0.86
C THR A 71 -9.17 -12.35 1.70
N ASP A 72 -10.31 -11.68 1.51
CA ASP A 72 -10.74 -10.53 2.32
C ASP A 72 -11.16 -10.92 3.74
N PHE A 73 -11.44 -12.19 4.01
CA PHE A 73 -11.75 -12.70 5.35
C PHE A 73 -10.54 -12.53 6.29
N VAL A 74 -9.33 -12.77 5.79
CA VAL A 74 -8.10 -12.54 6.56
C VAL A 74 -7.94 -11.07 6.92
N ALA A 75 -8.31 -10.16 6.04
CA ALA A 75 -8.28 -8.72 6.30
C ALA A 75 -9.19 -8.28 7.47
N LYS A 76 -10.19 -9.10 7.83
CA LYS A 76 -11.09 -8.87 8.97
C LYS A 76 -10.59 -9.51 10.26
N ASN A 77 -9.50 -10.29 10.22
CA ASN A 77 -8.94 -10.98 11.37
C ASN A 77 -8.06 -10.02 12.20
N ASP A 78 -8.35 -9.91 13.50
CA ASP A 78 -7.64 -9.00 14.40
C ASP A 78 -6.13 -9.26 14.44
N ILE A 79 -5.69 -10.52 14.44
CA ILE A 79 -4.26 -10.87 14.47
C ILE A 79 -3.55 -10.36 13.21
N PHE A 80 -4.20 -10.44 12.05
CA PHE A 80 -3.68 -9.90 10.80
C PHE A 80 -3.63 -8.36 10.84
N GLN A 81 -4.70 -7.73 11.31
CA GLN A 81 -4.77 -6.28 11.44
C GLN A 81 -3.68 -5.74 12.38
N ASP A 82 -3.50 -6.37 13.54
CA ASP A 82 -2.44 -6.01 14.52
C ASP A 82 -1.04 -6.16 13.90
N TYR A 83 -0.83 -7.21 13.10
CA TYR A 83 0.41 -7.40 12.37
C TYR A 83 0.68 -6.24 11.38
N VAL A 84 -0.32 -5.87 10.58
CA VAL A 84 -0.17 -4.82 9.56
C VAL A 84 0.09 -3.46 10.20
N GLU A 85 -0.58 -3.13 11.30
CA GLU A 85 -0.32 -1.89 12.07
C GLU A 85 1.10 -1.88 12.68
N ASN A 86 1.55 -3.00 13.24
CA ASN A 86 2.92 -3.11 13.77
C ASN A 86 3.96 -3.04 12.64
N ALA A 87 3.66 -3.59 11.46
CA ALA A 87 4.52 -3.48 10.29
C ALA A 87 4.70 -2.02 9.83
N ALA A 88 3.62 -1.20 9.87
CA ALA A 88 3.73 0.22 9.52
C ALA A 88 4.61 1.00 10.52
N LYS A 89 4.49 0.72 11.82
CA LYS A 89 5.36 1.30 12.84
C LYS A 89 6.82 0.89 12.66
N ALA A 90 7.05 -0.39 12.41
CA ALA A 90 8.39 -0.92 12.16
C ALA A 90 8.99 -0.36 10.86
N ALA A 91 8.18 -0.18 9.80
CA ALA A 91 8.60 0.40 8.54
C ALA A 91 9.11 1.84 8.68
N LEU A 92 8.59 2.60 9.62
CA LEU A 92 9.12 3.93 9.96
C LEU A 92 10.56 3.84 10.45
N ALA A 93 10.85 2.90 11.35
CA ALA A 93 12.19 2.72 11.92
C ALA A 93 13.23 2.27 10.88
N VAL A 94 12.83 1.41 9.93
CA VAL A 94 13.70 0.90 8.86
C VAL A 94 13.60 1.72 7.57
N LYS A 95 12.92 2.88 7.60
CA LYS A 95 12.76 3.80 6.45
C LYS A 95 12.24 3.11 5.19
N GLY A 96 11.26 2.22 5.34
CA GLY A 96 10.60 1.56 4.23
C GLY A 96 11.38 0.41 3.58
N ASP A 97 12.53 0.00 4.10
CA ASP A 97 13.26 -1.18 3.64
C ASP A 97 12.50 -2.46 4.01
N VAL A 98 12.02 -3.19 3.00
CA VAL A 98 11.19 -4.39 3.20
C VAL A 98 11.98 -5.54 3.83
N GLU A 99 13.24 -5.74 3.44
CA GLU A 99 14.06 -6.80 4.02
C GLU A 99 14.47 -6.45 5.45
N GLY A 100 14.83 -5.20 5.71
CA GLY A 100 15.03 -4.70 7.06
C GLY A 100 13.77 -4.81 7.91
N LEU A 101 12.59 -4.57 7.32
CA LEU A 101 11.30 -4.72 7.99
C LEU A 101 11.01 -6.17 8.38
N LYS A 102 11.29 -7.14 7.50
CA LYS A 102 11.14 -8.57 7.82
C LYS A 102 12.03 -9.00 8.99
N ALA A 103 13.25 -8.45 9.06
CA ALA A 103 14.21 -8.72 10.12
C ALA A 103 13.97 -7.91 11.41
N PHE A 104 13.09 -6.90 11.37
CA PHE A 104 12.81 -6.03 12.51
C PHE A 104 12.15 -6.79 13.65
N THR A 105 12.71 -6.72 14.86
CA THR A 105 12.12 -7.35 16.05
C THR A 105 10.92 -6.54 16.53
N CYS A 106 9.75 -7.14 16.49
CA CYS A 106 8.51 -6.54 16.99
C CYS A 106 8.58 -6.40 18.51
N PRO A 107 8.48 -5.18 19.06
CA PRO A 107 8.56 -4.97 20.52
C PRO A 107 7.46 -5.69 21.31
N VAL A 108 6.31 -5.94 20.68
CA VAL A 108 5.15 -6.57 21.32
C VAL A 108 5.36 -8.06 21.52
N THR A 109 5.99 -8.74 20.55
CA THR A 109 6.12 -10.21 20.55
C THR A 109 7.53 -10.70 20.82
N GLY A 110 8.55 -9.84 20.67
CA GLY A 110 9.97 -10.21 20.74
C GLY A 110 10.46 -11.04 19.57
N LYS A 111 9.63 -11.29 18.53
CA LYS A 111 9.98 -12.01 17.31
C LYS A 111 10.19 -11.03 16.15
N ASP A 112 10.99 -11.44 15.15
CA ASP A 112 11.09 -10.69 13.91
C ASP A 112 9.77 -10.76 13.11
N MET A 113 9.51 -9.70 12.31
CA MET A 113 8.27 -9.57 11.55
C MET A 113 8.06 -10.69 10.52
N GLY A 114 9.14 -11.21 9.95
CA GLY A 114 9.09 -12.35 9.01
C GLY A 114 8.66 -13.65 9.70
N THR A 115 9.17 -13.90 10.90
CA THR A 115 8.77 -15.05 11.73
C THR A 115 7.30 -14.94 12.13
N ILE A 116 6.82 -13.76 12.55
CA ILE A 116 5.41 -13.55 12.89
C ILE A 116 4.52 -13.84 11.67
N LEU A 117 4.91 -13.36 10.48
CA LEU A 117 4.18 -13.62 9.23
C LEU A 117 4.10 -15.12 8.93
N THR A 118 5.21 -15.83 9.06
CA THR A 118 5.28 -17.29 8.87
C THR A 118 4.36 -18.04 9.83
N ASP A 119 4.38 -17.64 11.11
CA ASP A 119 3.51 -18.22 12.14
C ASP A 119 2.01 -17.98 11.79
N MET A 120 1.67 -16.80 11.28
CA MET A 120 0.30 -16.48 10.82
C MET A 120 -0.12 -17.33 9.63
N ILE A 121 0.76 -17.48 8.61
CA ILE A 121 0.49 -18.33 7.44
C ILE A 121 0.22 -19.78 7.87
N ALA A 122 1.01 -20.28 8.82
CA ALA A 122 0.81 -21.63 9.36
C ALA A 122 -0.52 -21.77 10.13
N LYS A 123 -0.89 -20.76 10.91
CA LYS A 123 -2.08 -20.74 11.77
C LYS A 123 -3.38 -20.52 10.98
N ILE A 124 -3.40 -19.55 10.09
CA ILE A 124 -4.58 -19.13 9.31
C ILE A 124 -4.77 -20.05 8.09
N GLY A 125 -3.68 -20.52 7.50
CA GLY A 125 -3.73 -21.47 6.39
C GLY A 125 -3.77 -20.83 5.01
N GLU A 126 -3.63 -19.51 4.90
CA GLU A 126 -3.55 -18.77 3.66
C GLU A 126 -2.13 -18.25 3.39
N ASN A 127 -1.81 -18.01 2.10
CA ASN A 127 -0.62 -17.26 1.72
C ASN A 127 -0.78 -15.80 2.16
N MET A 128 0.28 -15.26 2.75
CA MET A 128 0.38 -13.84 3.12
C MET A 128 1.74 -13.31 2.75
N ASN A 129 1.79 -12.05 2.35
CA ASN A 129 3.04 -11.43 1.92
C ASN A 129 3.14 -9.98 2.44
N LEU A 130 4.23 -9.67 3.14
CA LEU A 130 4.68 -8.32 3.38
C LEU A 130 5.28 -7.81 2.07
N ARG A 131 4.45 -7.21 1.22
CA ARG A 131 4.75 -6.98 -0.20
C ARG A 131 5.65 -5.79 -0.44
N ARG A 132 5.27 -4.66 0.11
CA ARG A 132 5.98 -3.39 -0.09
C ARG A 132 5.83 -2.49 1.12
N ALA A 133 6.83 -1.67 1.30
CA ALA A 133 6.85 -0.59 2.29
C ALA A 133 7.48 0.64 1.64
N ALA A 134 7.12 1.81 2.15
CA ALA A 134 7.76 3.05 1.74
C ALA A 134 7.80 4.03 2.90
N TYR A 135 8.72 4.99 2.82
CA TYR A 135 8.98 6.00 3.82
C TYR A 135 8.98 7.38 3.18
N LEU A 136 8.37 8.34 3.85
CA LEU A 136 8.35 9.74 3.45
C LEU A 136 8.72 10.61 4.64
N SER A 137 9.56 11.64 4.43
CA SER A 137 9.86 12.64 5.45
C SER A 137 9.80 14.03 4.86
N ALA A 138 9.37 15.00 5.67
CA ALA A 138 9.47 16.41 5.37
C ALA A 138 10.75 16.97 5.96
N ALA A 139 11.55 17.70 5.17
CA ALA A 139 12.79 18.32 5.67
C ALA A 139 12.49 19.41 6.72
N ASN A 140 11.46 20.21 6.46
CA ASN A 140 10.93 21.21 7.39
C ASN A 140 9.42 21.30 7.21
N GLY A 141 8.66 20.70 8.13
CA GLY A 141 7.21 20.66 8.01
C GLY A 141 6.58 19.46 8.71
N VAL A 142 5.57 18.89 8.06
CA VAL A 142 4.80 17.76 8.58
C VAL A 142 4.60 16.69 7.50
N VAL A 143 4.47 15.45 7.91
CA VAL A 143 3.92 14.38 7.07
C VAL A 143 2.49 14.11 7.50
N CYS A 144 1.60 14.07 6.53
CA CYS A 144 0.17 13.80 6.73
C CYS A 144 -0.19 12.47 6.11
N SER A 145 -1.22 11.82 6.65
CA SER A 145 -1.70 10.55 6.13
C SER A 145 -3.20 10.54 5.94
N TYR A 146 -3.64 9.69 5.02
CA TYR A 146 -5.05 9.38 4.81
C TYR A 146 -5.21 7.89 4.50
N ILE A 147 -6.24 7.28 5.08
CA ILE A 147 -6.68 5.92 4.76
C ILE A 147 -8.08 5.97 4.15
N HIS A 148 -8.23 5.36 2.99
CA HIS A 148 -9.51 5.18 2.35
C HIS A 148 -10.03 3.76 2.54
N ASN A 149 -11.37 3.61 2.70
CA ASN A 149 -12.02 2.35 3.09
C ASN A 149 -11.39 1.75 4.35
N ALA A 150 -11.32 2.61 5.40
CA ALA A 150 -10.70 2.25 6.66
C ALA A 150 -11.47 1.14 7.39
N VAL A 151 -10.73 0.15 7.89
CA VAL A 151 -11.23 -0.86 8.83
C VAL A 151 -10.83 -0.52 10.27
N ARG A 152 -9.71 0.22 10.43
CA ARG A 152 -9.24 0.89 11.65
C ARG A 152 -8.66 2.27 11.26
N PRO A 153 -8.41 3.19 12.17
CA PRO A 153 -7.99 4.57 11.85
C PRO A 153 -6.80 4.68 10.87
N ASN A 154 -5.82 3.77 10.97
CA ASN A 154 -4.60 3.78 10.15
C ASN A 154 -4.51 2.57 9.20
N LEU A 155 -5.59 1.87 8.95
CA LEU A 155 -5.62 0.58 8.28
C LEU A 155 -6.81 0.49 7.33
N GLY A 156 -6.58 0.21 6.04
CA GLY A 156 -7.64 0.15 5.04
C GLY A 156 -7.17 -0.40 3.69
N LYS A 157 -7.79 0.08 2.62
CA LYS A 157 -7.54 -0.40 1.26
C LYS A 157 -6.64 0.52 0.43
N ILE A 158 -6.59 1.81 0.76
CA ILE A 158 -5.69 2.79 0.14
C ILE A 158 -5.04 3.59 1.26
N GLY A 159 -3.73 3.69 1.24
CA GLY A 159 -2.95 4.50 2.18
C GLY A 159 -2.15 5.55 1.44
N VAL A 160 -2.25 6.79 1.91
CA VAL A 160 -1.56 7.94 1.33
C VAL A 160 -0.73 8.65 2.39
N LEU A 161 0.49 9.02 2.03
CA LEU A 161 1.34 9.93 2.77
C LEU A 161 1.61 11.17 1.92
N VAL A 162 1.60 12.35 2.55
CA VAL A 162 1.94 13.63 1.90
C VAL A 162 2.86 14.42 2.82
N ALA A 163 3.99 14.88 2.29
CA ALA A 163 4.86 15.82 2.97
C ALA A 163 4.45 17.25 2.62
N VAL A 164 4.16 18.07 3.62
CA VAL A 164 3.93 19.52 3.50
C VAL A 164 5.09 20.23 4.16
N GLU A 165 5.84 20.99 3.38
CA GLU A 165 7.05 21.69 3.81
C GLU A 165 6.80 23.20 3.90
N GLY A 166 7.30 23.82 4.95
CA GLY A 166 7.16 25.25 5.18
C GLY A 166 7.22 25.62 6.67
N ASN A 167 7.08 26.91 6.94
CA ASN A 167 7.12 27.47 8.29
C ASN A 167 5.74 27.93 8.81
N ALA A 168 4.65 27.47 8.17
CA ALA A 168 3.31 27.76 8.64
C ALA A 168 2.99 26.96 9.93
N ASP A 169 1.88 27.31 10.56
CA ASP A 169 1.36 26.57 11.71
C ASP A 169 1.17 25.09 11.37
N LYS A 170 1.70 24.21 12.23
CA LYS A 170 1.71 22.76 11.97
C LYS A 170 0.31 22.17 11.88
N ALA A 171 -0.64 22.64 12.68
CA ALA A 171 -2.00 22.13 12.64
C ALA A 171 -2.70 22.48 11.31
N LYS A 172 -2.49 23.71 10.82
CA LYS A 172 -2.98 24.13 9.51
C LYS A 172 -2.34 23.36 8.37
N MET A 173 -1.01 23.13 8.42
CA MET A 173 -0.32 22.28 7.43
C MET A 173 -0.82 20.84 7.46
N GLN A 174 -1.14 20.29 8.64
CA GLN A 174 -1.74 18.96 8.77
C GLN A 174 -3.12 18.88 8.15
N GLU A 175 -3.94 19.91 8.30
CA GLU A 175 -5.26 19.99 7.66
C GLU A 175 -5.13 20.03 6.12
N LEU A 176 -4.29 20.92 5.59
CA LEU A 176 -3.98 20.99 4.16
C LEU A 176 -3.51 19.64 3.63
N GLY A 177 -2.50 19.05 4.28
CA GLY A 177 -1.90 17.79 3.85
C GLY A 177 -2.89 16.62 3.88
N LYS A 178 -3.80 16.59 4.87
CA LYS A 178 -4.89 15.61 4.92
C LYS A 178 -5.85 15.74 3.73
N HIS A 179 -6.23 16.95 3.38
CA HIS A 179 -7.10 17.21 2.24
C HIS A 179 -6.44 16.85 0.91
N ILE A 180 -5.13 17.16 0.76
CA ILE A 180 -4.35 16.72 -0.40
C ILE A 180 -4.22 15.19 -0.44
N ALA A 181 -4.02 14.52 0.70
CA ALA A 181 -3.97 13.06 0.77
C ALA A 181 -5.32 12.40 0.35
N MET A 182 -6.45 13.00 0.73
CA MET A 182 -7.78 12.58 0.26
C MET A 182 -7.92 12.74 -1.26
N HIS A 183 -7.45 13.87 -1.81
CA HIS A 183 -7.42 14.11 -3.25
C HIS A 183 -6.60 13.04 -3.98
N ILE A 184 -5.38 12.74 -3.50
CA ILE A 184 -4.49 11.73 -4.09
C ILE A 184 -5.15 10.34 -4.08
N ALA A 185 -5.80 9.96 -2.99
CA ALA A 185 -6.51 8.69 -2.90
C ALA A 185 -7.62 8.54 -3.97
N ALA A 186 -8.30 9.65 -4.29
CA ALA A 186 -9.37 9.70 -5.27
C ALA A 186 -8.86 9.74 -6.72
N THR A 187 -7.82 10.54 -7.02
CA THR A 187 -7.37 10.85 -8.38
C THR A 187 -6.18 10.04 -8.86
N ASN A 188 -5.42 9.43 -7.91
CA ASN A 188 -4.28 8.57 -8.21
C ASN A 188 -3.23 9.20 -9.15
N PRO A 189 -2.67 10.36 -8.84
CA PRO A 189 -1.62 10.94 -9.65
C PRO A 189 -0.38 10.04 -9.68
N ILE A 190 0.37 10.07 -10.79
CA ILE A 190 1.62 9.29 -10.94
C ILE A 190 2.88 10.12 -10.64
N ALA A 191 2.75 11.44 -10.66
CA ALA A 191 3.83 12.39 -10.41
C ALA A 191 3.31 13.61 -9.67
N MET A 192 4.18 14.30 -8.94
CA MET A 192 3.83 15.56 -8.28
C MET A 192 3.86 16.72 -9.27
N THR A 193 4.91 16.79 -10.09
CA THR A 193 5.13 17.83 -11.09
C THR A 193 5.23 17.25 -12.50
N ILE A 194 5.06 18.08 -13.52
CA ILE A 194 5.22 17.68 -14.94
C ILE A 194 6.61 17.10 -15.20
N ALA A 195 7.65 17.66 -14.56
CA ALA A 195 9.03 17.22 -14.75
C ALA A 195 9.32 15.80 -14.24
N GLU A 196 8.49 15.30 -13.31
CA GLU A 196 8.62 13.95 -12.73
C GLU A 196 7.89 12.89 -13.56
N VAL A 197 7.07 13.27 -14.54
CA VAL A 197 6.39 12.29 -15.40
C VAL A 197 7.41 11.55 -16.24
N PRO A 198 7.43 10.21 -16.23
CA PRO A 198 8.38 9.44 -17.04
C PRO A 198 8.29 9.80 -18.53
N ALA A 199 9.42 10.12 -19.14
CA ALA A 199 9.48 10.54 -20.55
C ALA A 199 8.85 9.47 -21.48
N GLU A 200 9.06 8.19 -21.17
CA GLU A 200 8.46 7.08 -21.93
C GLU A 200 6.94 7.09 -21.88
N ALA A 201 6.35 7.47 -20.75
CA ALA A 201 4.89 7.58 -20.62
C ALA A 201 4.36 8.73 -21.50
N VAL A 202 5.03 9.87 -21.49
CA VAL A 202 4.65 11.02 -22.33
C VAL A 202 4.78 10.69 -23.82
N GLU A 203 5.89 10.06 -24.24
CA GLU A 203 6.09 9.65 -25.62
C GLU A 203 5.05 8.61 -26.09
N ARG A 204 4.71 7.67 -25.23
CA ARG A 204 3.65 6.70 -25.52
C ARG A 204 2.31 7.39 -25.76
N GLU A 205 1.92 8.31 -24.89
CA GLU A 205 0.68 9.08 -25.05
C GLU A 205 0.70 9.96 -26.30
N LYS A 206 1.82 10.62 -26.61
CA LYS A 206 1.98 11.40 -27.85
C LYS A 206 1.77 10.55 -29.08
N ASN A 207 2.36 9.35 -29.13
CA ASN A 207 2.23 8.46 -30.27
C ASN A 207 0.76 8.02 -30.46
N ILE A 208 0.08 7.61 -29.38
CA ILE A 208 -1.34 7.24 -29.40
C ILE A 208 -2.20 8.40 -29.92
N PHE A 209 -2.00 9.61 -29.40
CA PHE A 209 -2.77 10.77 -29.81
C PHE A 209 -2.45 11.22 -31.26
N SER A 210 -1.20 11.08 -31.69
CA SER A 210 -0.79 11.35 -33.08
C SER A 210 -1.47 10.40 -34.05
N GLU A 211 -1.48 9.11 -33.78
CA GLU A 211 -2.17 8.11 -34.60
C GLU A 211 -3.68 8.39 -34.69
N GLN A 212 -4.32 8.68 -33.56
CA GLN A 212 -5.75 9.02 -33.52
C GLN A 212 -6.05 10.31 -34.31
N ALA A 213 -5.19 11.33 -34.20
CA ALA A 213 -5.37 12.59 -34.90
C ALA A 213 -5.14 12.46 -36.43
N LEU A 214 -4.15 11.70 -36.85
CA LEU A 214 -3.90 11.36 -38.27
C LEU A 214 -5.08 10.60 -38.88
N ALA A 215 -5.64 9.63 -38.16
CA ALA A 215 -6.81 8.88 -38.61
C ALA A 215 -8.04 9.78 -38.82
N SER A 216 -8.07 10.98 -38.22
CA SER A 216 -9.15 11.96 -38.43
C SER A 216 -9.08 12.73 -39.75
N GLY A 217 -8.04 12.51 -40.57
CA GLY A 217 -7.86 13.15 -41.88
C GLY A 217 -7.54 14.66 -41.83
N LYS A 218 -7.11 15.19 -40.71
CA LYS A 218 -6.79 16.61 -40.53
C LYS A 218 -5.39 16.96 -41.01
N PRO A 219 -5.16 18.21 -41.46
CA PRO A 219 -3.82 18.68 -41.83
C PRO A 219 -2.80 18.57 -40.71
N ALA A 220 -1.53 18.31 -41.03
CA ALA A 220 -0.44 18.08 -40.09
C ALA A 220 -0.30 19.16 -38.99
N ASN A 221 -0.43 20.45 -39.36
CA ASN A 221 -0.36 21.58 -38.42
C ASN A 221 -1.53 21.59 -37.41
N ILE A 222 -2.67 21.03 -37.79
CA ILE A 222 -3.83 20.88 -36.89
C ILE A 222 -3.61 19.65 -35.98
N VAL A 223 -3.07 18.56 -36.53
CA VAL A 223 -2.71 17.37 -35.77
C VAL A 223 -1.74 17.71 -34.64
N GLU A 224 -0.69 18.48 -34.92
CA GLU A 224 0.30 18.89 -33.92
C GLU A 224 -0.34 19.65 -32.75
N LYS A 225 -1.19 20.64 -33.03
CA LYS A 225 -1.93 21.40 -32.00
C LYS A 225 -2.91 20.51 -31.20
N MET A 226 -3.50 19.51 -31.86
CA MET A 226 -4.38 18.55 -31.18
C MET A 226 -3.60 17.67 -30.21
N VAL A 227 -2.41 17.20 -30.61
CA VAL A 227 -1.51 16.41 -29.76
C VAL A 227 -1.07 17.22 -28.55
N GLU A 228 -0.61 18.47 -28.76
CA GLU A 228 -0.24 19.37 -27.65
C GLU A 228 -1.42 19.56 -26.66
N GLY A 229 -2.62 19.81 -27.17
CA GLY A 229 -3.80 19.95 -26.33
C GLY A 229 -4.15 18.69 -25.54
N ARG A 230 -3.94 17.51 -26.15
CA ARG A 230 -4.15 16.21 -25.50
C ARG A 230 -3.10 15.92 -24.43
N ILE A 231 -1.83 16.22 -24.69
CA ILE A 231 -0.76 16.08 -23.72
C ILE A 231 -0.98 17.00 -22.51
N ARG A 232 -1.50 18.22 -22.72
CA ARG A 232 -1.88 19.11 -21.61
C ARG A 232 -2.95 18.47 -20.74
N LYS A 233 -3.98 17.87 -21.34
CA LYS A 233 -5.03 17.14 -20.61
C LYS A 233 -4.47 15.93 -19.88
N TYR A 234 -3.57 15.19 -20.51
CA TYR A 234 -2.89 14.07 -19.85
C TYR A 234 -2.17 14.52 -18.59
N TYR A 235 -1.43 15.65 -18.61
CA TYR A 235 -0.82 16.19 -17.39
C TYR A 235 -1.86 16.59 -16.34
N GLU A 236 -3.00 17.16 -16.75
CA GLU A 236 -4.09 17.48 -15.83
C GLU A 236 -4.73 16.21 -15.20
N GLU A 237 -4.59 15.06 -15.80
CA GLU A 237 -5.08 13.78 -15.27
C GLU A 237 -4.07 13.11 -14.34
N VAL A 238 -2.77 13.16 -14.65
CA VAL A 238 -1.77 12.33 -13.98
C VAL A 238 -0.79 13.09 -13.07
N VAL A 239 -0.73 14.43 -13.14
CA VAL A 239 0.18 15.26 -12.34
C VAL A 239 -0.58 15.93 -11.22
N LEU A 240 -0.19 15.65 -9.97
CA LEU A 240 -0.88 16.14 -8.77
C LEU A 240 -1.09 17.65 -8.79
N GLU A 241 -0.05 18.44 -9.06
CA GLU A 241 -0.12 19.91 -9.06
C GLU A 241 -1.02 20.48 -10.17
N GLU A 242 -1.20 19.74 -11.27
CA GLU A 242 -2.02 20.15 -12.41
C GLU A 242 -3.47 19.66 -12.33
N GLN A 243 -3.78 18.71 -11.44
CA GLN A 243 -5.13 18.18 -11.27
C GLN A 243 -6.08 19.23 -10.71
N ALA A 244 -7.34 19.24 -11.21
CA ALA A 244 -8.43 19.97 -10.60
C ALA A 244 -8.67 19.42 -9.17
N TYR A 245 -8.71 20.32 -8.19
CA TYR A 245 -8.83 19.92 -6.79
C TYR A 245 -10.23 19.39 -6.48
N ILE A 246 -10.33 18.21 -5.87
CA ILE A 246 -11.64 17.53 -5.67
C ILE A 246 -12.65 18.31 -4.83
N MET A 247 -12.20 19.20 -3.93
CA MET A 247 -13.07 20.01 -3.06
C MET A 247 -13.42 21.37 -3.67
N ASP A 248 -12.65 21.83 -4.68
CA ASP A 248 -12.85 23.07 -5.43
C ASP A 248 -12.34 22.86 -6.87
N PRO A 249 -13.15 22.27 -7.77
CA PRO A 249 -12.72 21.90 -9.11
C PRO A 249 -12.37 23.09 -10.04
N ASP A 250 -12.69 24.29 -9.63
CA ASP A 250 -12.31 25.51 -10.36
C ASP A 250 -10.83 25.88 -10.14
N LYS A 251 -10.17 25.25 -9.17
CA LYS A 251 -8.76 25.45 -8.83
C LYS A 251 -7.96 24.18 -9.01
N LYS A 252 -6.68 24.34 -9.36
CA LYS A 252 -5.72 23.25 -9.37
C LYS A 252 -5.13 23.04 -7.97
N VAL A 253 -4.59 21.84 -7.70
CA VAL A 253 -3.91 21.56 -6.43
C VAL A 253 -2.81 22.56 -6.13
N LYS A 254 -2.00 22.96 -7.13
CA LYS A 254 -0.97 24.00 -6.98
C LYS A 254 -1.52 25.36 -6.55
N ASP A 255 -2.71 25.72 -7.02
CA ASP A 255 -3.36 27.01 -6.65
C ASP A 255 -3.80 26.97 -5.18
N ILE A 256 -4.33 25.86 -4.71
CA ILE A 256 -4.68 25.65 -3.28
C ILE A 256 -3.46 25.79 -2.37
N VAL A 257 -2.32 25.18 -2.75
CA VAL A 257 -1.07 25.28 -1.98
C VAL A 257 -0.55 26.72 -1.97
N ALA A 258 -0.60 27.41 -3.12
CA ALA A 258 -0.17 28.83 -3.24
C ALA A 258 -1.07 29.78 -2.43
N GLU A 259 -2.39 29.57 -2.44
CA GLU A 259 -3.34 30.34 -1.60
C GLU A 259 -3.06 30.13 -0.12
N PHE A 260 -2.84 28.88 0.30
CA PHE A 260 -2.49 28.57 1.69
C PHE A 260 -1.18 29.26 2.12
N ALA A 261 -0.15 29.25 1.28
CA ALA A 261 1.12 29.94 1.54
C ALA A 261 0.90 31.45 1.71
N LYS A 262 0.10 32.06 0.84
CA LYS A 262 -0.23 33.49 0.90
C LYS A 262 -1.01 33.86 2.15
N GLU A 263 -2.01 33.08 2.52
CA GLU A 263 -2.84 33.31 3.73
C GLU A 263 -2.02 33.23 5.02
N ASN A 264 -0.99 32.39 5.05
CA ASN A 264 -0.13 32.22 6.21
C ASN A 264 1.17 33.07 6.13
N ASN A 265 1.32 33.93 5.11
CA ASN A 265 2.48 34.80 4.88
C ASN A 265 3.83 34.07 4.97
N THR A 266 3.90 32.87 4.40
CA THR A 266 5.11 32.03 4.42
C THR A 266 5.14 31.12 3.20
N ASP A 267 6.33 30.68 2.83
CA ASP A 267 6.48 29.70 1.77
C ASP A 267 6.01 28.31 2.25
N VAL A 268 5.12 27.69 1.48
CA VAL A 268 4.64 26.33 1.69
C VAL A 268 4.63 25.61 0.35
N LYS A 269 5.10 24.38 0.35
CA LYS A 269 5.12 23.50 -0.83
C LYS A 269 4.83 22.06 -0.43
N LEU A 270 4.48 21.25 -1.41
CA LEU A 270 4.45 19.81 -1.25
C LEU A 270 5.89 19.27 -1.40
N GLY A 271 6.35 18.47 -0.46
CA GLY A 271 7.67 17.84 -0.47
C GLY A 271 7.69 16.46 -1.13
N GLY A 272 6.52 15.88 -1.37
CA GLY A 272 6.35 14.57 -1.98
C GLY A 272 5.08 13.88 -1.50
N PHE A 273 4.73 12.78 -2.16
CA PHE A 273 3.64 11.91 -1.72
C PHE A 273 3.94 10.44 -2.03
N ILE A 274 3.24 9.56 -1.33
CA ILE A 274 3.21 8.12 -1.60
C ILE A 274 1.76 7.67 -1.53
N CYS A 275 1.32 6.89 -2.51
CA CYS A 275 0.00 6.27 -2.52
C CYS A 275 0.13 4.77 -2.76
N PHE A 276 -0.36 3.96 -1.82
CA PHE A 276 -0.47 2.51 -1.98
C PHE A 276 -1.94 2.14 -2.09
N LYS A 277 -2.30 1.51 -3.21
CA LYS A 277 -3.59 0.85 -3.39
C LYS A 277 -3.39 -0.66 -3.23
N LEU A 278 -4.20 -1.27 -2.39
CA LEU A 278 -4.15 -2.70 -2.15
C LEU A 278 -4.27 -3.48 -3.46
N GLY A 279 -3.35 -4.42 -3.68
CA GLY A 279 -3.36 -5.32 -4.83
C GLY A 279 -3.00 -4.65 -6.16
N GLU A 280 -2.58 -3.38 -6.17
CA GLU A 280 -2.18 -2.69 -7.39
C GLU A 280 -1.06 -3.45 -8.12
N GLY A 281 -1.27 -3.69 -9.43
CA GLY A 281 -0.30 -4.45 -10.26
C GLY A 281 -0.25 -5.96 -10.01
N LEU A 282 -1.07 -6.51 -9.11
CA LEU A 282 -1.23 -7.94 -8.92
C LEU A 282 -2.36 -8.50 -9.79
N GLN A 283 -2.16 -9.71 -10.31
CA GLN A 283 -3.26 -10.44 -10.93
C GLN A 283 -4.27 -10.83 -9.83
N LYS A 284 -5.53 -10.45 -10.03
CA LYS A 284 -6.61 -10.97 -9.20
C LYS A 284 -7.02 -12.33 -9.74
N LYS A 285 -7.32 -13.28 -8.85
CA LYS A 285 -7.99 -14.51 -9.24
C LYS A 285 -9.38 -14.11 -9.73
N GLU A 286 -9.63 -14.26 -11.03
CA GLU A 286 -11.00 -14.18 -11.54
C GLU A 286 -11.75 -15.39 -11.00
N GLU A 287 -12.60 -15.19 -10.01
CA GLU A 287 -13.51 -16.21 -9.53
C GLU A 287 -14.68 -16.27 -10.51
N ASP A 288 -14.56 -17.13 -11.52
CA ASP A 288 -15.71 -17.56 -12.31
C ASP A 288 -16.54 -18.56 -11.48
N PHE A 289 -17.36 -17.98 -10.60
CA PHE A 289 -18.24 -18.74 -9.71
C PHE A 289 -19.17 -19.69 -10.51
N ALA A 290 -19.55 -19.33 -11.74
CA ALA A 290 -20.35 -20.17 -12.60
C ALA A 290 -19.56 -21.39 -13.09
N ALA A 291 -18.29 -21.23 -13.44
CA ALA A 291 -17.41 -22.32 -13.83
C ALA A 291 -17.05 -23.23 -12.63
N GLU A 292 -16.84 -22.68 -11.44
CA GLU A 292 -16.61 -23.48 -10.21
C GLU A 292 -17.83 -24.32 -9.83
N VAL A 293 -19.03 -23.75 -9.89
CA VAL A 293 -20.29 -24.47 -9.62
C VAL A 293 -20.52 -25.56 -10.69
N ALA A 294 -20.28 -25.25 -11.98
CA ALA A 294 -20.39 -26.23 -13.05
C ALA A 294 -19.38 -27.39 -12.89
N ALA A 295 -18.15 -27.10 -12.47
CA ALA A 295 -17.12 -28.12 -12.21
C ALA A 295 -17.45 -28.98 -10.98
N GLN A 296 -18.13 -28.46 -9.97
CA GLN A 296 -18.60 -29.25 -8.82
C GLN A 296 -19.80 -30.12 -9.19
N LEU A 297 -20.74 -29.61 -9.97
CA LEU A 297 -21.91 -30.38 -10.44
C LEU A 297 -21.50 -31.49 -11.43
N GLY A 298 -20.49 -31.27 -12.27
CA GLY A 298 -19.94 -32.27 -13.19
C GLY A 298 -19.12 -33.40 -12.56
N LYS A 299 -18.72 -33.26 -11.27
CA LYS A 299 -18.03 -34.30 -10.49
C LYS A 299 -19.00 -35.18 -9.68
N SER A 300 -20.28 -34.88 -9.70
CA SER A 300 -21.34 -35.60 -8.96
C SER A 300 -22.20 -36.47 -9.86
N ALA A 301 -21.79 -36.76 -11.11
CA ALA A 301 -22.44 -37.63 -12.07
C ALA A 301 -21.63 -38.89 -12.35
#